data_cf5c389cf5bfc312289aa24e01b1bdaa
#
_entry.id   cf5c389cf5bfc312289aa24e01b1bdaa
#
_cell.length_a   1.000
_cell.length_b   1.000
_cell.length_c   1.000
_cell.angle_alpha   90.00
_cell.angle_beta   90.00
_cell.angle_gamma   90.00
#
_symmetry.space_group_name_H-M   'P 1'
#
loop_
_entity.id
_entity.type
_entity.pdbx_description
1 polymer ?
#
loop_
_entity_poly.entity_id
_entity_poly.type
_entity_poly.pdbx_seq_one_letter_code
_entity_poly.pdbx_strand_id
1 'polypeptide(L)'
;MRQCPMLLMKAAVLAAGLASCTAPLFAQEPTALSLQQAVTIALEKNPLRKAAIADTEAASAGVREARSSLFPHLTFSETAMLGNDPVYVFGSKLRRQRFTVADFSLNKLNTPTPFGDFDTSLGARWNLFDSFVSWRGVKRAKLANQATACQLDRTDQEIVYQVVEAYYAVLLAGKQVEVDEHALKTTQSIMDRSQARFDSGVAVESDLLSAKVRLAGRQQHLIRAKNNFSLAQTQLNTAMGISADSSFKITEPASDRSPPTPILEDLEKQALIHRPDLKRVELEEQAQQQSVSIAKSSFGPRVNAFAGWDLHKPTLFAGGGGNDWVGGIEVQFDIFQGGAKRAHLSRERALQDKVAAMKQAATDAVRLEVRRAYYDFDANRQQLEVARAAISQAQESLRMNQDRYDGGLTTITDLLGTEDAAQRTQTDYWQAMYRLQTSYANLELAAGTLNPQSPVVTP
;
A
#
# COMPACT_ATOMS: atom_id res chain seq x y z
N MET A 1 -34.04 46.54 -36.70
CA MET A 1 -34.85 46.01 -37.83
C MET A 1 -34.46 44.53 -38.05
N ARG A 2 -35.53 43.68 -38.01
CA ARG A 2 -35.63 42.28 -38.47
C ARG A 2 -34.82 41.23 -37.64
N GLN A 3 -35.45 40.51 -36.81
CA GLN A 3 -36.58 39.54 -36.77
C GLN A 3 -36.05 38.13 -36.67
N CYS A 4 -36.36 37.52 -35.55
CA CYS A 4 -36.46 36.08 -35.31
C CYS A 4 -37.43 35.41 -36.33
N PRO A 5 -37.34 34.10 -36.54
CA PRO A 5 -38.52 33.35 -36.16
C PRO A 5 -38.25 32.04 -35.40
N MET A 6 -39.08 31.88 -34.38
CA MET A 6 -39.64 30.67 -33.82
C MET A 6 -40.18 29.72 -34.91
N LEU A 7 -40.01 28.42 -34.76
CA LEU A 7 -40.95 27.44 -35.29
C LEU A 7 -41.13 26.26 -34.32
N LEU A 8 -42.41 26.13 -34.00
CA LEU A 8 -43.07 25.19 -33.12
C LEU A 8 -43.19 23.77 -33.71
N MET A 9 -43.37 22.82 -32.80
CA MET A 9 -44.24 21.62 -32.86
C MET A 9 -43.88 20.44 -33.76
N LYS A 10 -43.71 19.27 -33.12
CA LYS A 10 -44.75 18.20 -33.19
C LYS A 10 -44.54 17.18 -32.09
N ALA A 11 -45.50 17.10 -31.19
CA ALA A 11 -45.72 15.98 -30.29
C ALA A 11 -46.13 14.75 -31.11
N ALA A 12 -45.46 13.63 -30.87
CA ALA A 12 -45.93 12.30 -31.26
C ALA A 12 -45.89 11.42 -30.01
N VAL A 13 -47.04 11.19 -29.46
CA VAL A 13 -47.34 10.17 -28.46
C VAL A 13 -47.19 8.82 -29.13
N LEU A 14 -46.28 7.99 -28.65
CA LEU A 14 -46.25 6.54 -28.91
C LEU A 14 -46.13 5.82 -27.58
N ALA A 15 -47.29 5.31 -27.14
CA ALA A 15 -47.40 4.32 -26.09
C ALA A 15 -46.78 3.01 -26.61
N ALA A 16 -45.63 2.61 -26.02
CA ALA A 16 -45.06 1.29 -26.25
C ALA A 16 -44.83 0.65 -24.89
N GLY A 17 -45.43 -0.53 -24.74
CA GLY A 17 -45.66 -1.29 -23.54
C GLY A 17 -44.43 -1.53 -22.66
N LEU A 18 -44.65 -1.44 -21.36
CA LEU A 18 -43.82 -2.03 -20.31
C LEU A 18 -43.84 -3.57 -20.46
N ALA A 19 -42.92 -4.11 -21.23
CA ALA A 19 -42.52 -5.49 -21.11
C ALA A 19 -41.51 -5.53 -19.94
N SER A 20 -42.03 -5.87 -18.75
CA SER A 20 -41.21 -6.21 -17.59
C SER A 20 -40.38 -7.45 -17.94
N CYS A 21 -39.16 -7.22 -18.43
CA CYS A 21 -38.14 -8.26 -18.53
C CYS A 21 -37.63 -8.53 -17.12
N THR A 22 -38.36 -9.39 -16.40
CA THR A 22 -37.81 -10.06 -15.21
C THR A 22 -36.75 -11.03 -15.74
N ALA A 23 -35.52 -10.54 -15.90
CA ALA A 23 -34.38 -11.42 -16.00
C ALA A 23 -34.36 -12.29 -14.73
N PRO A 24 -34.33 -13.62 -14.83
CA PRO A 24 -34.15 -14.46 -13.65
C PRO A 24 -32.80 -14.04 -13.06
N LEU A 25 -32.80 -13.68 -11.78
CA LEU A 25 -31.59 -13.67 -10.96
C LEU A 25 -31.11 -15.13 -10.94
N PHE A 26 -30.29 -15.49 -11.92
CA PHE A 26 -29.46 -16.67 -11.77
C PHE A 26 -28.56 -16.36 -10.56
N ALA A 27 -28.82 -16.99 -9.43
CA ALA A 27 -27.85 -17.13 -8.38
C ALA A 27 -26.61 -17.70 -9.07
N GLN A 28 -25.59 -16.86 -9.33
CA GLN A 28 -24.31 -17.33 -9.83
C GLN A 28 -23.82 -18.35 -8.80
N GLU A 29 -23.72 -19.61 -9.22
CA GLU A 29 -23.03 -20.60 -8.38
C GLU A 29 -21.70 -19.99 -7.95
N PRO A 30 -21.34 -20.11 -6.66
CA PRO A 30 -20.13 -19.48 -6.16
C PRO A 30 -18.94 -20.00 -6.96
N THR A 31 -18.34 -19.11 -7.73
CA THR A 31 -17.19 -19.43 -8.59
C THR A 31 -16.08 -19.98 -7.71
N ALA A 32 -15.54 -21.13 -8.09
CA ALA A 32 -14.41 -21.73 -7.37
C ALA A 32 -13.22 -20.77 -7.45
N LEU A 33 -12.70 -20.36 -6.30
CA LEU A 33 -11.58 -19.43 -6.18
C LEU A 33 -10.32 -20.20 -5.79
N SER A 34 -9.32 -20.21 -6.68
CA SER A 34 -7.98 -20.74 -6.37
C SER A 34 -7.11 -19.68 -5.70
N LEU A 35 -6.06 -20.09 -5.00
CA LEU A 35 -5.11 -19.17 -4.38
C LEU A 35 -4.46 -18.23 -5.41
N GLN A 36 -4.07 -18.74 -6.56
CA GLN A 36 -3.51 -17.96 -7.65
C GLN A 36 -4.48 -16.88 -8.16
N GLN A 37 -5.76 -17.23 -8.31
CA GLN A 37 -6.80 -16.26 -8.70
C GLN A 37 -7.00 -15.20 -7.62
N ALA A 38 -7.01 -15.58 -6.34
CA ALA A 38 -7.13 -14.64 -5.22
C ALA A 38 -5.98 -13.63 -5.21
N VAL A 39 -4.75 -14.09 -5.40
CA VAL A 39 -3.55 -13.23 -5.51
C VAL A 39 -3.67 -12.28 -6.72
N THR A 40 -4.10 -12.77 -7.87
CA THR A 40 -4.27 -11.93 -9.08
C THR A 40 -5.29 -10.83 -8.84
N ILE A 41 -6.46 -11.18 -8.26
CA ILE A 41 -7.51 -10.20 -7.91
C ILE A 41 -6.97 -9.14 -6.93
N ALA A 42 -6.20 -9.57 -5.93
CA ALA A 42 -5.63 -8.66 -4.95
C ALA A 42 -4.67 -7.66 -5.60
N LEU A 43 -3.75 -8.12 -6.45
CA LEU A 43 -2.83 -7.23 -7.16
C LEU A 43 -3.52 -6.27 -8.12
N GLU A 44 -4.73 -6.58 -8.60
CA GLU A 44 -5.52 -5.67 -9.43
C GLU A 44 -6.35 -4.68 -8.62
N LYS A 45 -6.93 -5.11 -7.50
CA LYS A 45 -8.00 -4.37 -6.80
C LYS A 45 -7.59 -3.78 -5.46
N ASN A 46 -6.53 -4.29 -4.82
CA ASN A 46 -6.16 -3.88 -3.46
C ASN A 46 -5.86 -2.37 -3.39
N PRO A 47 -6.49 -1.64 -2.45
CA PRO A 47 -6.29 -0.19 -2.29
C PRO A 47 -4.85 0.20 -1.92
N LEU A 48 -4.12 -0.63 -1.16
CA LEU A 48 -2.74 -0.35 -0.77
C LEU A 48 -1.81 -0.34 -1.99
N ARG A 49 -2.02 -1.27 -2.93
CA ARG A 49 -1.28 -1.28 -4.19
C ARG A 49 -1.55 -0.04 -5.03
N LYS A 50 -2.83 0.36 -5.13
CA LYS A 50 -3.21 1.58 -5.85
C LYS A 50 -2.55 2.83 -5.24
N ALA A 51 -2.49 2.91 -3.90
CA ALA A 51 -1.78 3.98 -3.21
C ALA A 51 -0.28 3.98 -3.55
N ALA A 52 0.39 2.81 -3.51
CA ALA A 52 1.81 2.69 -3.83
C ALA A 52 2.11 3.02 -5.31
N ILE A 53 1.21 2.70 -6.25
CA ILE A 53 1.31 3.12 -7.65
C ILE A 53 1.23 4.65 -7.75
N ALA A 54 0.26 5.28 -7.07
CA ALA A 54 0.12 6.73 -7.04
C ALA A 54 1.35 7.43 -6.45
N ASP A 55 1.97 6.86 -5.41
CA ASP A 55 3.24 7.35 -4.85
C ASP A 55 4.37 7.29 -5.89
N THR A 56 4.43 6.22 -6.69
CA THR A 56 5.42 6.08 -7.77
C THR A 56 5.20 7.12 -8.87
N GLU A 57 3.94 7.38 -9.24
CA GLU A 57 3.58 8.44 -10.19
C GLU A 57 3.94 9.83 -9.66
N ALA A 58 3.65 10.11 -8.39
CA ALA A 58 4.03 11.36 -7.72
C ALA A 58 5.55 11.54 -7.70
N ALA A 59 6.32 10.51 -7.37
CA ALA A 59 7.79 10.55 -7.40
C ALA A 59 8.31 10.78 -8.82
N SER A 60 7.69 10.19 -9.85
CA SER A 60 8.04 10.43 -11.25
C SER A 60 7.75 11.87 -11.68
N ALA A 61 6.65 12.46 -11.20
CA ALA A 61 6.35 13.89 -11.39
C ALA A 61 7.41 14.78 -10.69
N GLY A 62 7.86 14.39 -9.49
CA GLY A 62 8.95 15.05 -8.79
C GLY A 62 10.28 15.05 -9.58
N VAL A 63 10.56 14.01 -10.36
CA VAL A 63 11.69 14.00 -11.30
C VAL A 63 11.51 15.02 -12.41
N ARG A 64 10.30 15.18 -12.98
CA ARG A 64 9.98 16.20 -14.00
C ARG A 64 10.10 17.60 -13.41
N GLU A 65 9.59 17.80 -12.21
CA GLU A 65 9.74 19.06 -11.45
C GLU A 65 11.22 19.41 -11.23
N ALA A 66 12.03 18.46 -10.73
CA ALA A 66 13.46 18.70 -10.56
C ALA A 66 14.16 19.06 -11.87
N ARG A 67 13.75 18.46 -13.00
CA ARG A 67 14.28 18.79 -14.35
C ARG A 67 13.91 20.19 -14.79
N SER A 68 12.78 20.76 -14.34
CA SER A 68 12.38 22.10 -14.74
C SER A 68 13.41 23.15 -14.36
N SER A 69 14.20 22.94 -13.31
CA SER A 69 15.31 23.83 -12.92
C SER A 69 16.42 23.97 -13.96
N LEU A 70 16.46 23.08 -14.96
CA LEU A 70 17.40 23.11 -16.08
C LEU A 70 16.89 23.94 -17.27
N PHE A 71 15.64 24.38 -17.26
CA PHE A 71 14.97 25.09 -18.34
C PHE A 71 14.72 26.55 -17.95
N PRO A 72 14.55 27.45 -18.94
CA PRO A 72 14.16 28.83 -18.66
C PRO A 72 12.75 28.90 -18.05
N HIS A 73 12.58 29.80 -17.08
CA HIS A 73 11.30 30.17 -16.51
C HIS A 73 10.77 31.42 -17.17
N LEU A 74 9.56 31.39 -17.67
CA LEU A 74 8.86 32.54 -18.23
C LEU A 74 7.82 33.03 -17.22
N THR A 75 7.80 34.34 -16.99
CA THR A 75 6.88 35.01 -16.08
C THR A 75 6.18 36.14 -16.81
N PHE A 76 4.84 36.15 -16.77
CA PHE A 76 4.04 37.29 -17.15
C PHE A 76 3.55 37.98 -15.88
N SER A 77 3.67 39.30 -15.84
CA SER A 77 3.13 40.12 -14.77
C SER A 77 2.48 41.37 -15.33
N GLU A 78 1.40 41.79 -14.66
CA GLU A 78 0.72 43.05 -14.90
C GLU A 78 0.70 43.82 -13.59
N THR A 79 1.29 45.02 -13.56
CA THR A 79 1.39 45.83 -12.37
C THR A 79 0.68 47.14 -12.58
N ALA A 80 -0.32 47.46 -11.79
CA ALA A 80 -0.97 48.78 -11.78
C ALA A 80 -0.40 49.62 -10.63
N MET A 81 0.18 50.76 -10.96
CA MET A 81 0.76 51.65 -10.00
C MET A 81 0.12 53.04 -10.11
N LEU A 82 -0.14 53.68 -8.99
CA LEU A 82 -0.58 55.05 -8.90
C LEU A 82 0.19 55.76 -7.76
N GLY A 83 0.89 56.81 -8.09
CA GLY A 83 1.70 57.52 -7.11
C GLY A 83 2.13 58.91 -7.57
N ASN A 84 2.60 59.73 -6.62
CA ASN A 84 3.15 61.06 -6.86
C ASN A 84 4.62 61.17 -6.42
N ASP A 85 5.28 60.03 -6.23
CA ASP A 85 6.73 60.03 -6.00
C ASP A 85 7.44 60.65 -7.23
N PRO A 86 8.33 61.65 -7.04
CA PRO A 86 8.97 62.34 -8.13
C PRO A 86 9.75 61.44 -9.07
N VAL A 87 10.48 60.49 -8.55
CA VAL A 87 11.29 59.55 -9.37
C VAL A 87 10.38 58.60 -10.12
N TYR A 88 9.35 58.08 -9.47
CA TYR A 88 8.36 57.24 -10.12
C TYR A 88 7.65 57.93 -11.28
N VAL A 89 7.10 59.17 -11.03
CA VAL A 89 6.38 59.92 -12.07
C VAL A 89 7.28 60.30 -13.25
N PHE A 90 8.51 60.75 -12.96
CA PHE A 90 9.50 61.05 -13.98
C PHE A 90 9.82 59.80 -14.82
N GLY A 91 10.17 58.68 -14.19
CA GLY A 91 10.49 57.43 -14.83
C GLY A 91 9.36 56.86 -15.67
N SER A 92 8.14 56.81 -15.10
CA SER A 92 6.96 56.30 -15.80
C SER A 92 6.58 57.14 -17.02
N LYS A 93 6.72 58.46 -16.96
CA LYS A 93 6.49 59.35 -18.12
C LYS A 93 7.51 59.06 -19.23
N LEU A 94 8.80 58.88 -18.90
CA LEU A 94 9.84 58.53 -19.85
C LEU A 94 9.57 57.14 -20.51
N ARG A 95 9.29 56.15 -19.72
CA ARG A 95 8.97 54.78 -20.21
C ARG A 95 7.75 54.77 -21.12
N ARG A 96 6.75 55.62 -20.81
CA ARG A 96 5.55 55.78 -21.67
C ARG A 96 5.80 56.71 -22.88
N GLN A 97 7.03 57.23 -23.08
CA GLN A 97 7.38 58.18 -24.17
C GLN A 97 6.48 59.43 -24.17
N ARG A 98 6.04 59.89 -23.01
CA ARG A 98 5.15 61.05 -22.81
C ARG A 98 5.80 62.22 -22.10
N PHE A 99 7.11 62.20 -21.96
CA PHE A 99 7.88 63.28 -21.34
C PHE A 99 8.00 64.44 -22.27
N THR A 100 7.75 65.65 -21.81
CA THR A 100 7.80 66.90 -22.58
C THR A 100 8.75 67.89 -21.94
N VAL A 101 9.15 68.94 -22.67
CA VAL A 101 10.00 70.04 -22.16
C VAL A 101 9.35 70.70 -20.93
N ALA A 102 8.00 70.82 -20.89
CA ALA A 102 7.26 71.39 -19.76
C ALA A 102 7.39 70.54 -18.47
N ASP A 103 7.77 69.27 -18.53
CA ASP A 103 7.97 68.42 -17.38
C ASP A 103 9.28 68.65 -16.65
N PHE A 104 10.23 69.39 -17.26
CA PHE A 104 11.48 69.83 -16.62
C PHE A 104 11.33 71.02 -15.67
N SER A 105 10.13 71.59 -15.49
CA SER A 105 9.94 72.66 -14.52
C SER A 105 10.17 72.13 -13.08
N LEU A 106 10.92 72.87 -12.24
CA LEU A 106 11.29 72.47 -10.89
C LEU A 106 10.07 72.10 -10.03
N ASN A 107 8.96 72.78 -10.21
CA ASN A 107 7.73 72.50 -9.47
C ASN A 107 7.17 71.09 -9.86
N LYS A 108 7.14 70.77 -11.12
CA LYS A 108 6.65 69.45 -11.59
C LYS A 108 7.63 68.29 -11.26
N LEU A 109 8.91 68.59 -11.16
CA LEU A 109 9.92 67.62 -10.76
C LEU A 109 9.86 67.33 -9.27
N ASN A 110 9.64 68.36 -8.42
CA ASN A 110 9.63 68.20 -6.95
C ASN A 110 8.27 67.79 -6.37
N THR A 111 7.18 68.25 -7.00
CA THR A 111 5.80 68.02 -6.56
C THR A 111 4.89 67.60 -7.72
N PRO A 112 5.16 66.43 -8.33
CA PRO A 112 4.36 65.97 -9.46
C PRO A 112 2.92 65.63 -9.04
N THR A 113 1.97 65.79 -9.95
CA THR A 113 0.64 65.27 -9.79
C THR A 113 0.66 63.73 -9.84
N PRO A 114 -0.27 63.05 -9.10
CA PRO A 114 -0.34 61.61 -9.17
C PRO A 114 -0.43 61.08 -10.60
N PHE A 115 0.36 60.06 -10.90
CA PHE A 115 0.46 59.44 -12.21
C PHE A 115 0.16 57.94 -12.12
N GLY A 116 -0.76 57.48 -12.93
CA GLY A 116 -1.09 56.05 -13.01
C GLY A 116 -0.36 55.41 -14.18
N ASP A 117 0.21 54.23 -13.94
CA ASP A 117 0.89 53.41 -14.94
C ASP A 117 0.48 51.95 -14.82
N PHE A 118 0.22 51.30 -15.96
CA PHE A 118 0.01 49.88 -16.06
C PHE A 118 1.24 49.30 -16.79
N ASP A 119 1.95 48.43 -16.09
CA ASP A 119 3.17 47.81 -16.55
C ASP A 119 2.93 46.33 -16.85
N THR A 120 2.88 45.97 -18.12
CA THR A 120 2.83 44.62 -18.61
C THR A 120 4.23 44.10 -18.84
N SER A 121 4.69 43.14 -18.07
CA SER A 121 6.04 42.61 -18.12
C SER A 121 6.05 41.14 -18.53
N LEU A 122 6.95 40.79 -19.46
CA LEU A 122 7.29 39.40 -19.82
C LEU A 122 8.75 39.15 -19.49
N GLY A 123 8.99 38.39 -18.43
CA GLY A 123 10.34 38.04 -17.97
C GLY A 123 10.72 36.61 -18.33
N ALA A 124 11.98 36.41 -18.69
CA ALA A 124 12.61 35.12 -18.83
C ALA A 124 13.83 35.02 -17.92
N ARG A 125 13.97 33.96 -17.17
CA ARG A 125 15.14 33.69 -16.34
C ARG A 125 15.59 32.25 -16.53
N TRP A 126 16.87 32.05 -16.81
CA TRP A 126 17.47 30.74 -17.06
C TRP A 126 18.75 30.57 -16.25
N ASN A 127 18.81 29.52 -15.45
CA ASN A 127 20.01 29.08 -14.77
C ASN A 127 20.93 28.36 -15.77
N LEU A 128 21.96 29.03 -16.27
CA LEU A 128 22.91 28.46 -17.22
C LEU A 128 23.91 27.53 -16.53
N PHE A 129 24.32 27.87 -15.32
CA PHE A 129 25.27 27.12 -14.52
C PHE A 129 25.12 27.44 -13.03
N ASP A 130 25.05 26.40 -12.20
CA ASP A 130 24.89 26.50 -10.74
C ASP A 130 25.84 25.58 -9.98
N SER A 131 27.02 25.36 -10.51
CA SER A 131 27.99 24.44 -9.92
C SER A 131 27.44 22.99 -9.78
N PHE A 132 26.61 22.57 -10.74
CA PHE A 132 25.96 21.27 -10.80
C PHE A 132 24.88 20.99 -9.72
N VAL A 133 24.37 21.98 -9.01
CA VAL A 133 23.30 21.84 -8.02
C VAL A 133 22.04 21.25 -8.67
N SER A 134 21.59 21.86 -9.78
CA SER A 134 20.38 21.38 -10.51
C SER A 134 20.56 19.96 -11.04
N TRP A 135 21.67 19.61 -11.62
CA TRP A 135 21.97 18.28 -12.14
C TRP A 135 21.95 17.20 -11.02
N ARG A 136 22.56 17.52 -9.88
CA ARG A 136 22.54 16.63 -8.71
C ARG A 136 21.15 16.56 -8.09
N GLY A 137 20.40 17.65 -8.11
CA GLY A 137 18.99 17.69 -7.72
C GLY A 137 18.15 16.72 -8.53
N VAL A 138 18.30 16.70 -9.86
CA VAL A 138 17.64 15.74 -10.75
C VAL A 138 18.09 14.30 -10.45
N LYS A 139 19.40 14.08 -10.20
CA LYS A 139 19.90 12.75 -9.85
C LYS A 139 19.32 12.26 -8.53
N ARG A 140 19.25 13.12 -7.51
CA ARG A 140 18.60 12.81 -6.24
C ARG A 140 17.13 12.45 -6.41
N ALA A 141 16.37 13.23 -7.19
CA ALA A 141 14.97 12.95 -7.48
C ALA A 141 14.77 11.61 -8.21
N LYS A 142 15.66 11.25 -9.15
CA LYS A 142 15.63 9.93 -9.79
C LYS A 142 15.87 8.79 -8.81
N LEU A 143 16.82 8.94 -7.90
CA LEU A 143 17.09 7.91 -6.86
C LEU A 143 15.90 7.76 -5.92
N ALA A 144 15.25 8.87 -5.52
CA ALA A 144 14.03 8.83 -4.73
C ALA A 144 12.88 8.12 -5.47
N ASN A 145 12.71 8.37 -6.77
CA ASN A 145 11.73 7.67 -7.60
C ASN A 145 12.01 6.15 -7.68
N GLN A 146 13.27 5.75 -7.82
CA GLN A 146 13.66 4.34 -7.78
C GLN A 146 13.40 3.70 -6.41
N ALA A 147 13.63 4.44 -5.31
CA ALA A 147 13.32 3.99 -3.96
C ALA A 147 11.81 3.74 -3.77
N THR A 148 10.97 4.64 -4.32
CA THR A 148 9.50 4.47 -4.29
C THR A 148 9.05 3.25 -5.12
N ALA A 149 9.69 2.96 -6.26
CA ALA A 149 9.43 1.75 -7.03
C ALA A 149 9.76 0.47 -6.23
N CYS A 150 10.89 0.44 -5.51
CA CYS A 150 11.20 -0.67 -4.61
C CYS A 150 10.16 -0.81 -3.47
N GLN A 151 9.58 0.29 -3.00
CA GLN A 151 8.48 0.24 -2.02
C GLN A 151 7.22 -0.39 -2.61
N LEU A 152 6.89 -0.11 -3.88
CA LEU A 152 5.79 -0.76 -4.58
C LEU A 152 6.02 -2.29 -4.68
N ASP A 153 7.24 -2.71 -5.07
CA ASP A 153 7.60 -4.13 -5.16
C ASP A 153 7.43 -4.81 -3.79
N ARG A 154 7.84 -4.15 -2.70
CA ARG A 154 7.65 -4.67 -1.33
C ARG A 154 6.17 -4.77 -0.95
N THR A 155 5.38 -3.76 -1.28
CA THR A 155 3.93 -3.75 -1.07
C THR A 155 3.25 -4.90 -1.82
N ASP A 156 3.67 -5.19 -3.06
CA ASP A 156 3.16 -6.32 -3.83
C ASP A 156 3.47 -7.66 -3.13
N GLN A 157 4.69 -7.85 -2.62
CA GLN A 157 5.05 -9.04 -1.84
C GLN A 157 4.22 -9.19 -0.55
N GLU A 158 4.00 -8.11 0.17
CA GLU A 158 3.19 -8.09 1.40
C GLU A 158 1.72 -8.38 1.13
N ILE A 159 1.15 -7.87 0.03
CA ILE A 159 -0.21 -8.19 -0.40
C ILE A 159 -0.33 -9.68 -0.75
N VAL A 160 0.64 -10.24 -1.50
CA VAL A 160 0.66 -11.67 -1.81
C VAL A 160 0.65 -12.50 -0.53
N TYR A 161 1.51 -12.15 0.44
CA TYR A 161 1.56 -12.84 1.73
C TYR A 161 0.24 -12.76 2.50
N GLN A 162 -0.35 -11.56 2.61
CA GLN A 162 -1.63 -11.35 3.30
C GLN A 162 -2.76 -12.17 2.68
N VAL A 163 -2.80 -12.29 1.34
CA VAL A 163 -3.77 -13.13 0.64
C VAL A 163 -3.53 -14.60 0.92
N VAL A 164 -2.29 -15.07 0.90
CA VAL A 164 -1.92 -16.46 1.24
C VAL A 164 -2.36 -16.78 2.66
N GLU A 165 -2.02 -15.94 3.63
CA GLU A 165 -2.41 -16.11 5.03
C GLU A 165 -3.94 -16.16 5.21
N ALA A 166 -4.66 -15.20 4.62
CA ALA A 166 -6.12 -15.14 4.69
C ALA A 166 -6.79 -16.34 3.98
N TYR A 167 -6.24 -16.79 2.85
CA TYR A 167 -6.75 -17.95 2.12
C TYR A 167 -6.65 -19.24 2.95
N TYR A 168 -5.49 -19.51 3.53
CA TYR A 168 -5.29 -20.66 4.40
C TYR A 168 -6.09 -20.55 5.73
N ALA A 169 -6.32 -19.32 6.23
CA ALA A 169 -7.21 -19.12 7.38
C ALA A 169 -8.67 -19.52 7.07
N VAL A 170 -9.18 -19.24 5.86
CA VAL A 170 -10.52 -19.70 5.46
C VAL A 170 -10.57 -21.22 5.34
N LEU A 171 -9.54 -21.85 4.75
CA LEU A 171 -9.47 -23.31 4.67
C LEU A 171 -9.45 -23.95 6.06
N LEU A 172 -8.63 -23.41 6.98
CA LEU A 172 -8.58 -23.89 8.37
C LEU A 172 -9.94 -23.74 9.06
N ALA A 173 -10.59 -22.58 8.94
CA ALA A 173 -11.89 -22.34 9.53
C ALA A 173 -12.97 -23.28 8.95
N GLY A 174 -12.91 -23.57 7.64
CA GLY A 174 -13.76 -24.56 6.99
C GLY A 174 -13.56 -25.96 7.56
N LYS A 175 -12.30 -26.41 7.71
CA LYS A 175 -11.97 -27.70 8.33
C LYS A 175 -12.40 -27.77 9.80
N GLN A 176 -12.32 -26.66 10.54
CA GLN A 176 -12.82 -26.60 11.91
C GLN A 176 -14.34 -26.80 11.97
N VAL A 177 -15.09 -26.21 11.03
CA VAL A 177 -16.54 -26.46 10.93
C VAL A 177 -16.84 -27.93 10.67
N GLU A 178 -16.13 -28.59 9.72
CA GLU A 178 -16.27 -30.02 9.43
C GLU A 178 -15.97 -30.86 10.67
N VAL A 179 -14.89 -30.58 11.40
CA VAL A 179 -14.50 -31.29 12.63
C VAL A 179 -15.58 -31.14 13.71
N ASP A 180 -16.10 -29.92 13.92
CA ASP A 180 -17.11 -29.66 14.92
C ASP A 180 -18.48 -30.25 14.54
N GLU A 181 -18.85 -30.33 13.25
CA GLU A 181 -20.05 -31.02 12.79
C GLU A 181 -19.96 -32.55 13.02
N HIS A 182 -18.78 -33.15 12.76
CA HIS A 182 -18.52 -34.54 13.06
C HIS A 182 -18.58 -34.83 14.58
N ALA A 183 -17.92 -33.97 15.38
CA ALA A 183 -17.95 -34.11 16.85
C ALA A 183 -19.36 -33.95 17.42
N LEU A 184 -20.17 -33.03 16.90
CA LEU A 184 -21.56 -32.87 17.29
C LEU A 184 -22.37 -34.15 17.02
N LYS A 185 -22.22 -34.74 15.80
CA LYS A 185 -22.90 -35.98 15.41
C LYS A 185 -22.48 -37.14 16.30
N THR A 186 -21.21 -37.29 16.61
CA THR A 186 -20.68 -38.34 17.50
C THR A 186 -21.22 -38.15 18.90
N THR A 187 -21.17 -36.95 19.47
CA THR A 187 -21.68 -36.65 20.81
C THR A 187 -23.21 -36.85 20.90
N GLN A 188 -23.95 -36.52 19.83
CA GLN A 188 -25.40 -36.82 19.76
C GLN A 188 -25.65 -38.31 19.86
N SER A 189 -24.90 -39.14 19.12
CA SER A 189 -25.02 -40.59 19.20
C SER A 189 -24.69 -41.16 20.60
N ILE A 190 -23.68 -40.58 21.27
CA ILE A 190 -23.33 -40.94 22.64
C ILE A 190 -24.48 -40.59 23.61
N MET A 191 -25.06 -39.39 23.46
CA MET A 191 -26.19 -38.92 24.27
C MET A 191 -27.43 -39.85 24.07
N ASP A 192 -27.75 -40.20 22.82
CA ASP A 192 -28.88 -41.09 22.50
C ASP A 192 -28.69 -42.49 23.14
N ARG A 193 -27.46 -43.04 23.11
CA ARG A 193 -27.10 -44.29 23.78
C ARG A 193 -27.20 -44.17 25.30
N SER A 194 -26.73 -43.06 25.89
CA SER A 194 -26.84 -42.81 27.33
C SER A 194 -28.29 -42.70 27.76
N GLN A 195 -29.17 -42.09 26.97
CA GLN A 195 -30.61 -42.02 27.22
C GLN A 195 -31.25 -43.43 27.20
N ALA A 196 -30.96 -44.25 26.18
CA ALA A 196 -31.47 -45.60 26.08
C ALA A 196 -31.02 -46.50 27.26
N ARG A 197 -29.78 -46.35 27.74
CA ARG A 197 -29.26 -47.08 28.91
C ARG A 197 -29.90 -46.61 30.20
N PHE A 198 -30.19 -45.33 30.34
CA PHE A 198 -30.94 -44.80 31.50
C PHE A 198 -32.37 -45.31 31.52
N ASP A 199 -33.08 -45.27 30.38
CA ASP A 199 -34.46 -45.73 30.24
C ASP A 199 -34.60 -47.24 30.52
N SER A 200 -33.53 -48.01 30.25
CA SER A 200 -33.45 -49.43 30.57
C SER A 200 -32.95 -49.71 32.00
N GLY A 201 -32.69 -48.70 32.83
CA GLY A 201 -32.25 -48.85 34.22
C GLY A 201 -30.77 -49.29 34.37
N VAL A 202 -29.96 -49.27 33.31
CA VAL A 202 -28.55 -49.73 33.31
C VAL A 202 -27.57 -48.58 33.59
N ALA A 203 -27.97 -47.32 33.37
CA ALA A 203 -27.14 -46.14 33.63
C ALA A 203 -27.78 -45.21 34.67
N VAL A 204 -26.95 -44.42 35.36
CA VAL A 204 -27.40 -43.43 36.35
C VAL A 204 -27.72 -42.09 35.66
N GLU A 205 -28.61 -41.30 36.27
CA GLU A 205 -29.03 -39.99 35.71
C GLU A 205 -27.86 -39.02 35.50
N SER A 206 -26.85 -39.07 36.37
CA SER A 206 -25.64 -38.24 36.23
C SER A 206 -24.90 -38.45 34.89
N ASP A 207 -24.91 -39.67 34.36
CA ASP A 207 -24.28 -40.01 33.09
C ASP A 207 -25.03 -39.37 31.92
N LEU A 208 -26.36 -39.44 31.94
CA LEU A 208 -27.21 -38.78 30.95
C LEU A 208 -27.07 -37.26 30.99
N LEU A 209 -27.06 -36.66 32.20
CA LEU A 209 -26.87 -35.22 32.36
C LEU A 209 -25.49 -34.77 31.84
N SER A 210 -24.42 -35.55 32.07
CA SER A 210 -23.09 -35.31 31.56
C SER A 210 -23.06 -35.32 30.03
N ALA A 211 -23.71 -36.27 29.38
CA ALA A 211 -23.83 -36.33 27.92
C ALA A 211 -24.63 -35.13 27.36
N LYS A 212 -25.72 -34.70 28.02
CA LYS A 212 -26.50 -33.52 27.62
C LYS A 212 -25.67 -32.22 27.69
N VAL A 213 -24.93 -32.03 28.79
CA VAL A 213 -24.02 -30.88 28.95
C VAL A 213 -22.96 -30.88 27.86
N ARG A 214 -22.38 -32.04 27.55
CA ARG A 214 -21.40 -32.18 26.48
C ARG A 214 -21.98 -31.81 25.11
N LEU A 215 -23.17 -32.27 24.79
CA LEU A 215 -23.87 -31.95 23.54
C LEU A 215 -24.11 -30.45 23.40
N ALA A 216 -24.57 -29.78 24.45
CA ALA A 216 -24.76 -28.34 24.46
C ALA A 216 -23.42 -27.58 24.21
N GLY A 217 -22.32 -28.07 24.80
CA GLY A 217 -20.97 -27.55 24.53
C GLY A 217 -20.58 -27.70 23.08
N ARG A 218 -20.81 -28.85 22.44
CA ARG A 218 -20.54 -29.07 21.01
C ARG A 218 -21.35 -28.14 20.09
N GLN A 219 -22.64 -27.94 20.42
CA GLN A 219 -23.45 -26.94 19.67
C GLN A 219 -22.86 -25.54 19.75
N GLN A 220 -22.38 -25.12 20.91
CA GLN A 220 -21.73 -23.85 21.11
C GLN A 220 -20.41 -23.72 20.28
N HIS A 221 -19.62 -24.81 20.27
CA HIS A 221 -18.37 -24.84 19.46
C HIS A 221 -18.69 -24.70 17.97
N LEU A 222 -19.67 -25.41 17.45
CA LEU A 222 -20.09 -25.31 16.04
C LEU A 222 -20.57 -23.91 15.66
N ILE A 223 -21.37 -23.26 16.54
CA ILE A 223 -21.80 -21.87 16.31
C ILE A 223 -20.57 -20.92 16.19
N ARG A 224 -19.59 -21.09 17.08
CA ARG A 224 -18.34 -20.29 17.02
C ARG A 224 -17.53 -20.59 15.76
N ALA A 225 -17.40 -21.86 15.38
CA ALA A 225 -16.67 -22.25 14.17
C ALA A 225 -17.30 -21.64 12.90
N LYS A 226 -18.63 -21.66 12.78
CA LYS A 226 -19.36 -21.03 11.66
C LYS A 226 -19.16 -19.50 11.63
N ASN A 227 -19.17 -18.84 12.78
CA ASN A 227 -18.86 -17.42 12.87
C ASN A 227 -17.41 -17.13 12.44
N ASN A 228 -16.44 -17.91 12.93
CA ASN A 228 -15.04 -17.75 12.55
C ASN A 228 -14.80 -17.97 11.05
N PHE A 229 -15.51 -18.92 10.44
CA PHE A 229 -15.47 -19.14 9.00
C PHE A 229 -15.96 -17.92 8.22
N SER A 230 -17.10 -17.34 8.62
CA SER A 230 -17.62 -16.11 7.99
C SER A 230 -16.64 -14.93 8.14
N LEU A 231 -16.02 -14.78 9.32
CA LEU A 231 -15.00 -13.74 9.55
C LEU A 231 -13.76 -13.96 8.68
N ALA A 232 -13.27 -15.19 8.55
CA ALA A 232 -12.14 -15.51 7.70
C ALA A 232 -12.43 -15.22 6.22
N GLN A 233 -13.64 -15.51 5.73
CA GLN A 233 -14.07 -15.13 4.37
C GLN A 233 -14.05 -13.61 4.18
N THR A 234 -14.57 -12.85 5.13
CA THR A 234 -14.55 -11.39 5.10
C THR A 234 -13.12 -10.83 5.10
N GLN A 235 -12.20 -11.43 5.88
CA GLN A 235 -10.79 -11.07 5.90
C GLN A 235 -10.12 -11.31 4.55
N LEU A 236 -10.39 -12.46 3.90
CA LEU A 236 -9.88 -12.76 2.57
C LEU A 236 -10.40 -11.75 1.54
N ASN A 237 -11.69 -11.43 1.56
CA ASN A 237 -12.28 -10.43 0.67
C ASN A 237 -11.60 -9.05 0.85
N THR A 238 -11.34 -8.67 2.10
CA THR A 238 -10.63 -7.43 2.43
C THR A 238 -9.19 -7.45 1.91
N ALA A 239 -8.47 -8.55 2.08
CA ALA A 239 -7.11 -8.73 1.57
C ALA A 239 -7.08 -8.66 0.03
N MET A 240 -8.10 -9.19 -0.65
CA MET A 240 -8.27 -9.07 -2.10
C MET A 240 -8.72 -7.67 -2.57
N GLY A 241 -9.13 -6.78 -1.66
CA GLY A 241 -9.65 -5.45 -2.01
C GLY A 241 -11.01 -5.48 -2.72
N ILE A 242 -11.85 -6.47 -2.41
CA ILE A 242 -13.22 -6.60 -2.91
C ILE A 242 -14.26 -6.40 -1.80
N SER A 243 -15.55 -6.36 -2.16
CA SER A 243 -16.63 -6.21 -1.16
C SER A 243 -16.58 -7.33 -0.12
N ALA A 244 -16.75 -6.95 1.15
CA ALA A 244 -16.80 -7.88 2.29
C ALA A 244 -17.88 -8.96 2.14
N ASP A 245 -18.97 -8.66 1.43
CA ASP A 245 -20.14 -9.54 1.24
C ASP A 245 -19.97 -10.51 0.06
N SER A 246 -18.83 -10.48 -0.65
CA SER A 246 -18.58 -11.39 -1.78
C SER A 246 -18.49 -12.83 -1.29
N SER A 247 -19.16 -13.76 -1.99
CA SER A 247 -19.16 -15.18 -1.66
C SER A 247 -18.41 -15.99 -2.72
N PHE A 248 -17.45 -16.79 -2.29
CA PHE A 248 -16.67 -17.70 -3.14
C PHE A 248 -16.58 -19.08 -2.50
N LYS A 249 -16.54 -20.11 -3.33
CA LYS A 249 -16.16 -21.45 -2.89
C LYS A 249 -14.65 -21.61 -3.04
N ILE A 250 -13.94 -21.75 -1.93
CA ILE A 250 -12.48 -21.87 -1.95
C ILE A 250 -12.08 -23.28 -2.35
N THR A 251 -11.11 -23.39 -3.27
CA THR A 251 -10.57 -24.68 -3.71
C THR A 251 -9.38 -25.06 -2.81
N GLU A 252 -9.37 -26.29 -2.29
CA GLU A 252 -8.18 -26.80 -1.59
C GLU A 252 -7.01 -26.92 -2.59
N PRO A 253 -5.81 -26.43 -2.22
CA PRO A 253 -4.63 -26.65 -3.04
C PRO A 253 -4.36 -28.14 -3.20
N ALA A 254 -4.00 -28.56 -4.41
CA ALA A 254 -3.83 -29.99 -4.75
C ALA A 254 -2.59 -30.66 -4.09
N SER A 255 -1.78 -29.91 -3.36
CA SER A 255 -0.48 -30.39 -2.87
C SER A 255 -0.49 -30.67 -1.37
N ASP A 256 -0.50 -31.96 -1.01
CA ASP A 256 -0.14 -32.49 0.31
C ASP A 256 1.42 -32.59 0.48
N ARG A 257 2.18 -31.95 -0.41
CA ARG A 257 3.64 -32.00 -0.39
C ARG A 257 4.19 -30.99 0.61
N SER A 258 4.97 -31.48 1.55
CA SER A 258 5.80 -30.60 2.39
C SER A 258 6.80 -29.85 1.50
N PRO A 259 6.89 -28.52 1.61
CA PRO A 259 7.89 -27.74 0.89
C PRO A 259 9.32 -28.26 1.20
N PRO A 260 10.26 -28.16 0.25
CA PRO A 260 11.64 -28.55 0.50
C PRO A 260 12.24 -27.67 1.60
N THR A 261 13.10 -28.24 2.43
CA THR A 261 13.79 -27.49 3.49
C THR A 261 14.96 -26.72 2.86
N PRO A 262 14.93 -25.39 2.81
CA PRO A 262 16.01 -24.60 2.25
C PRO A 262 17.20 -24.52 3.23
N ILE A 263 18.36 -24.08 2.73
CA ILE A 263 19.56 -23.85 3.54
C ILE A 263 19.50 -22.41 4.07
N LEU A 264 19.65 -22.23 5.39
CA LEU A 264 19.55 -20.92 6.04
C LEU A 264 20.54 -19.89 5.48
N GLU A 265 21.80 -20.28 5.26
CA GLU A 265 22.82 -19.37 4.73
C GLU A 265 22.51 -18.85 3.33
N ASP A 266 21.88 -19.68 2.48
CA ASP A 266 21.50 -19.29 1.13
C ASP A 266 20.29 -18.35 1.16
N LEU A 267 19.33 -18.55 2.08
CA LEU A 267 18.23 -17.64 2.32
C LEU A 267 18.71 -16.26 2.77
N GLU A 268 19.67 -16.20 3.71
CA GLU A 268 20.26 -14.91 4.15
C GLU A 268 20.94 -14.18 2.98
N LYS A 269 21.70 -14.89 2.13
CA LYS A 269 22.31 -14.29 0.94
C LYS A 269 21.25 -13.79 -0.05
N GLN A 270 20.22 -14.60 -0.32
CA GLN A 270 19.11 -14.22 -1.19
C GLN A 270 18.39 -12.97 -0.68
N ALA A 271 18.09 -12.91 0.63
CA ALA A 271 17.42 -11.77 1.24
C ALA A 271 18.23 -10.47 1.06
N LEU A 272 19.53 -10.52 1.26
CA LEU A 272 20.41 -9.34 1.09
C LEU A 272 20.48 -8.84 -0.37
N ILE A 273 20.18 -9.71 -1.35
CA ILE A 273 20.23 -9.36 -2.79
C ILE A 273 18.85 -8.97 -3.31
N HIS A 274 17.80 -9.69 -2.91
CA HIS A 274 16.48 -9.61 -3.55
C HIS A 274 15.47 -8.75 -2.80
N ARG A 275 15.69 -8.43 -1.53
CA ARG A 275 14.71 -7.66 -0.75
C ARG A 275 14.56 -6.22 -1.25
N PRO A 276 13.35 -5.81 -1.69
CA PRO A 276 13.12 -4.47 -2.22
C PRO A 276 13.26 -3.39 -1.15
N ASP A 277 12.88 -3.66 0.11
CA ASP A 277 13.00 -2.71 1.22
C ASP A 277 14.47 -2.38 1.56
N LEU A 278 15.37 -3.36 1.50
CA LEU A 278 16.80 -3.14 1.65
C LEU A 278 17.36 -2.32 0.48
N LYS A 279 16.93 -2.64 -0.74
CA LYS A 279 17.30 -1.87 -1.94
C LYS A 279 16.82 -0.42 -1.86
N ARG A 280 15.64 -0.17 -1.33
CA ARG A 280 15.11 1.17 -1.07
C ARG A 280 16.04 1.96 -0.16
N VAL A 281 16.49 1.39 0.97
CA VAL A 281 17.42 2.06 1.89
C VAL A 281 18.77 2.36 1.23
N GLU A 282 19.27 1.49 0.36
CA GLU A 282 20.48 1.76 -0.43
C GLU A 282 20.32 2.95 -1.38
N LEU A 283 19.17 3.07 -2.04
CA LEU A 283 18.85 4.19 -2.93
C LEU A 283 18.68 5.50 -2.14
N GLU A 284 18.08 5.44 -0.94
CA GLU A 284 17.99 6.58 -0.03
C GLU A 284 19.38 7.06 0.44
N GLU A 285 20.30 6.14 0.74
CA GLU A 285 21.69 6.46 1.05
C GLU A 285 22.38 7.19 -0.12
N GLN A 286 22.21 6.67 -1.35
CA GLN A 286 22.74 7.31 -2.55
C GLN A 286 22.10 8.68 -2.80
N ALA A 287 20.81 8.86 -2.52
CA ALA A 287 20.12 10.15 -2.62
C ALA A 287 20.68 11.14 -1.61
N GLN A 288 20.96 10.71 -0.37
CA GLN A 288 21.59 11.56 0.64
C GLN A 288 23.04 11.94 0.29
N GLN A 289 23.80 11.06 -0.38
CA GLN A 289 25.12 11.40 -0.95
C GLN A 289 25.02 12.53 -1.98
N GLN A 290 23.94 12.56 -2.79
CA GLN A 290 23.69 13.68 -3.70
C GLN A 290 23.37 14.96 -2.92
N SER A 291 22.65 14.90 -1.79
CA SER A 291 22.37 16.06 -0.94
C SER A 291 23.66 16.66 -0.35
N VAL A 292 24.59 15.85 0.13
CA VAL A 292 25.93 16.30 0.54
C VAL A 292 26.69 16.94 -0.62
N SER A 293 26.59 16.36 -1.82
CA SER A 293 27.24 16.88 -3.01
C SER A 293 26.64 18.23 -3.45
N ILE A 294 25.31 18.41 -3.32
CA ILE A 294 24.59 19.66 -3.53
C ILE A 294 25.09 20.72 -2.54
N ALA A 295 25.17 20.37 -1.25
CA ALA A 295 25.66 21.27 -0.22
C ALA A 295 27.13 21.72 -0.47
N LYS A 296 27.99 20.83 -0.98
CA LYS A 296 29.34 21.20 -1.44
C LYS A 296 29.31 22.12 -2.66
N SER A 297 28.44 21.85 -3.64
CA SER A 297 28.29 22.66 -4.84
C SER A 297 27.78 24.06 -4.58
N SER A 298 27.04 24.29 -3.50
CA SER A 298 26.53 25.62 -3.12
C SER A 298 27.64 26.64 -2.78
N PHE A 299 28.90 26.19 -2.62
CA PHE A 299 30.05 27.06 -2.48
C PHE A 299 30.57 27.62 -3.82
N GLY A 300 30.12 27.07 -4.95
CA GLY A 300 30.53 27.51 -6.25
C GLY A 300 29.72 28.68 -6.81
N PRO A 301 30.16 29.26 -7.95
CA PRO A 301 29.47 30.37 -8.63
C PRO A 301 28.17 29.85 -9.29
N ARG A 302 27.23 30.78 -9.50
CA ARG A 302 26.03 30.63 -10.31
C ARG A 302 26.04 31.60 -11.47
N VAL A 303 25.62 31.16 -12.63
CA VAL A 303 25.48 31.97 -13.84
C VAL A 303 24.04 31.88 -14.32
N ASN A 304 23.35 33.01 -14.30
CA ASN A 304 21.97 33.14 -14.74
C ASN A 304 21.92 34.03 -15.99
N ALA A 305 21.15 33.65 -16.99
CA ALA A 305 20.70 34.56 -18.03
C ALA A 305 19.32 35.10 -17.68
N PHE A 306 19.09 36.36 -17.99
CA PHE A 306 17.76 36.96 -17.83
C PHE A 306 17.45 37.84 -19.05
N ALA A 307 16.15 37.92 -19.36
CA ALA A 307 15.61 38.87 -20.34
C ALA A 307 14.24 39.33 -19.85
N GLY A 308 13.96 40.61 -20.05
CA GLY A 308 12.70 41.24 -19.76
C GLY A 308 12.23 42.08 -20.92
N TRP A 309 10.93 42.12 -21.14
CA TRP A 309 10.26 43.05 -22.05
C TRP A 309 9.07 43.65 -21.29
N ASP A 310 9.03 44.98 -21.27
CA ASP A 310 8.05 45.75 -20.53
C ASP A 310 7.25 46.64 -21.45
N LEU A 311 5.96 46.81 -21.20
CA LEU A 311 5.04 47.63 -21.94
C LEU A 311 4.23 48.51 -20.98
N HIS A 312 4.52 49.82 -20.98
CA HIS A 312 3.90 50.80 -20.10
C HIS A 312 2.70 51.48 -20.74
N LYS A 313 1.51 51.40 -20.12
CA LYS A 313 0.23 51.86 -20.69
C LYS A 313 -0.51 52.78 -19.72
N PRO A 314 -1.43 53.64 -20.29
CA PRO A 314 -2.31 54.44 -19.43
C PRO A 314 -3.47 53.67 -18.82
N THR A 315 -3.87 52.53 -19.40
CA THR A 315 -5.00 51.71 -19.00
C THR A 315 -4.69 50.21 -19.18
N LEU A 316 -5.40 49.40 -18.44
CA LEU A 316 -5.28 47.94 -18.53
C LEU A 316 -5.62 47.48 -19.95
N PHE A 317 -4.73 46.72 -20.59
CA PHE A 317 -4.88 46.12 -21.93
C PHE A 317 -5.13 47.06 -23.13
N ALA A 318 -5.25 48.40 -22.93
CA ALA A 318 -5.54 49.34 -24.03
C ALA A 318 -4.72 50.65 -23.94
N GLY A 319 -4.54 51.26 -25.07
CA GLY A 319 -3.85 52.55 -25.21
C GLY A 319 -2.41 52.44 -25.69
N GLY A 320 -1.91 53.48 -26.42
CA GLY A 320 -0.53 53.58 -26.82
C GLY A 320 0.38 53.83 -25.61
N GLY A 321 1.50 53.14 -25.55
CA GLY A 321 2.50 53.22 -24.53
C GLY A 321 3.90 53.00 -25.06
N GLY A 322 4.89 53.21 -24.23
CA GLY A 322 6.27 52.87 -24.52
C GLY A 322 6.58 51.43 -24.19
N ASN A 323 7.50 50.84 -24.93
CA ASN A 323 8.03 49.51 -24.60
C ASN A 323 9.56 49.61 -24.47
N ASP A 324 10.07 48.77 -23.63
CA ASP A 324 11.51 48.60 -23.49
C ASP A 324 11.86 47.12 -23.24
N TRP A 325 13.14 46.79 -23.32
CA TRP A 325 13.64 45.46 -23.04
C TRP A 325 15.01 45.56 -22.35
N VAL A 326 15.29 44.58 -21.54
CA VAL A 326 16.57 44.41 -20.87
C VAL A 326 16.98 42.94 -20.94
N GLY A 327 18.23 42.64 -21.14
CA GLY A 327 18.74 41.28 -21.11
C GLY A 327 20.21 41.25 -20.69
N GLY A 328 20.59 40.17 -20.04
CA GLY A 328 21.96 40.08 -19.54
C GLY A 328 22.32 38.73 -18.99
N ILE A 329 23.54 38.59 -18.57
CA ILE A 329 24.08 37.44 -17.83
C ILE A 329 24.56 37.94 -16.48
N GLU A 330 24.14 37.30 -15.43
CA GLU A 330 24.52 37.57 -14.05
C GLU A 330 25.42 36.43 -13.55
N VAL A 331 26.60 36.76 -13.02
CA VAL A 331 27.46 35.81 -12.31
C VAL A 331 27.42 36.16 -10.83
N GLN A 332 26.89 35.24 -10.03
CA GLN A 332 26.79 35.43 -8.58
C GLN A 332 27.72 34.46 -7.85
N PHE A 333 28.54 35.01 -6.95
CA PHE A 333 29.37 34.22 -6.06
C PHE A 333 29.28 34.76 -4.63
N ASP A 334 28.73 33.93 -3.75
CA ASP A 334 28.54 34.32 -2.36
C ASP A 334 29.84 34.12 -1.56
N ILE A 335 30.55 35.18 -1.27
CA ILE A 335 31.85 35.15 -0.57
C ILE A 335 31.66 34.79 0.91
N PHE A 336 30.63 35.34 1.55
CA PHE A 336 30.34 35.11 2.97
C PHE A 336 28.83 35.17 3.25
N GLN A 337 28.30 34.17 3.94
CA GLN A 337 26.89 34.07 4.36
C GLN A 337 26.78 33.73 5.84
N GLY A 338 27.56 34.35 6.74
CA GLY A 338 27.48 34.14 8.16
C GLY A 338 27.70 32.68 8.61
N GLY A 339 28.42 31.87 7.82
CA GLY A 339 28.62 30.43 8.14
C GLY A 339 27.53 29.48 7.69
N ALA A 340 26.40 29.97 7.12
CA ALA A 340 25.24 29.14 6.76
C ALA A 340 25.59 27.97 5.84
N LYS A 341 26.41 28.16 4.82
CA LYS A 341 26.84 27.09 3.88
C LYS A 341 27.64 25.99 4.59
N ARG A 342 28.50 26.34 5.58
CA ARG A 342 29.24 25.35 6.36
C ARG A 342 28.31 24.54 7.28
N ALA A 343 27.40 25.23 7.96
CA ALA A 343 26.41 24.58 8.82
C ALA A 343 25.48 23.65 8.01
N HIS A 344 25.06 24.08 6.81
CA HIS A 344 24.27 23.24 5.90
C HIS A 344 25.06 21.99 5.48
N LEU A 345 26.31 22.12 5.07
CA LEU A 345 27.15 20.96 4.72
C LEU A 345 27.36 20.02 5.91
N SER A 346 27.58 20.56 7.13
CA SER A 346 27.70 19.75 8.33
C SER A 346 26.41 18.96 8.63
N ARG A 347 25.25 19.62 8.48
CA ARG A 347 23.94 18.97 8.62
C ARG A 347 23.77 17.83 7.63
N GLU A 348 24.06 18.03 6.34
CA GLU A 348 23.90 16.99 5.33
C GLU A 348 24.85 15.80 5.55
N ARG A 349 26.05 16.03 6.10
CA ARG A 349 26.98 14.95 6.51
C ARG A 349 26.42 14.14 7.69
N ALA A 350 25.92 14.82 8.73
CA ALA A 350 25.30 14.13 9.85
C ALA A 350 24.07 13.30 9.43
N LEU A 351 23.27 13.81 8.45
CA LEU A 351 22.19 13.04 7.86
C LEU A 351 22.68 11.85 7.04
N GLN A 352 23.83 11.95 6.37
CA GLN A 352 24.47 10.83 5.67
C GLN A 352 24.90 9.74 6.66
N ASP A 353 25.52 10.11 7.79
CA ASP A 353 25.91 9.18 8.84
C ASP A 353 24.69 8.49 9.45
N LYS A 354 23.58 9.25 9.65
CA LYS A 354 22.30 8.69 10.10
C LYS A 354 21.77 7.62 9.12
N VAL A 355 21.72 7.91 7.83
CA VAL A 355 21.20 6.96 6.83
C VAL A 355 22.09 5.73 6.72
N ALA A 356 23.41 5.86 6.83
CA ALA A 356 24.33 4.74 6.87
C ALA A 356 24.08 3.82 8.09
N ALA A 357 23.86 4.41 9.26
CA ALA A 357 23.48 3.65 10.45
C ALA A 357 22.11 2.96 10.30
N MET A 358 21.13 3.63 9.70
CA MET A 358 19.82 3.02 9.40
C MET A 358 19.92 1.85 8.43
N LYS A 359 20.80 1.93 7.41
CA LYS A 359 21.07 0.82 6.50
C LYS A 359 21.65 -0.39 7.23
N GLN A 360 22.61 -0.18 8.14
CA GLN A 360 23.15 -1.26 8.96
C GLN A 360 22.05 -1.92 9.82
N ALA A 361 21.24 -1.11 10.51
CA ALA A 361 20.13 -1.59 11.30
C ALA A 361 19.10 -2.37 10.46
N ALA A 362 18.76 -1.90 9.26
CA ALA A 362 17.88 -2.60 8.33
C ALA A 362 18.48 -3.96 7.89
N THR A 363 19.79 -3.99 7.61
CA THR A 363 20.49 -5.24 7.25
C THR A 363 20.42 -6.27 8.38
N ASP A 364 20.64 -5.83 9.62
CA ASP A 364 20.59 -6.71 10.79
C ASP A 364 19.17 -7.18 11.09
N ALA A 365 18.15 -6.30 10.90
CA ALA A 365 16.74 -6.66 11.01
C ALA A 365 16.32 -7.70 9.97
N VAL A 366 16.78 -7.56 8.72
CA VAL A 366 16.54 -8.56 7.65
C VAL A 366 17.11 -9.93 8.01
N ARG A 367 18.34 -9.98 8.52
CA ARG A 367 18.93 -11.26 8.96
C ARG A 367 18.14 -11.91 10.08
N LEU A 368 17.70 -11.10 11.06
CA LEU A 368 16.88 -11.61 12.17
C LEU A 368 15.54 -12.15 11.67
N GLU A 369 14.88 -11.42 10.76
CA GLU A 369 13.58 -11.81 10.17
C GLU A 369 13.71 -13.13 9.39
N VAL A 370 14.74 -13.30 8.57
CA VAL A 370 15.02 -14.55 7.83
C VAL A 370 15.22 -15.71 8.78
N ARG A 371 16.05 -15.53 9.83
CA ARG A 371 16.30 -16.59 10.83
C ARG A 371 15.03 -16.98 11.58
N ARG A 372 14.22 -15.99 11.99
CA ARG A 372 12.95 -16.24 12.64
C ARG A 372 12.00 -17.01 11.73
N ALA A 373 11.82 -16.57 10.49
CA ALA A 373 10.96 -17.25 9.52
C ALA A 373 11.43 -18.69 9.25
N TYR A 374 12.75 -18.91 9.18
CA TYR A 374 13.33 -20.25 9.01
C TYR A 374 13.04 -21.18 10.20
N TYR A 375 13.26 -20.70 11.43
CA TYR A 375 13.01 -21.51 12.63
C TYR A 375 11.51 -21.77 12.83
N ASP A 376 10.65 -20.80 12.52
CA ASP A 376 9.19 -20.97 12.55
C ASP A 376 8.73 -22.03 11.51
N PHE A 377 9.29 -21.98 10.30
CA PHE A 377 9.03 -22.99 9.26
C PHE A 377 9.48 -24.40 9.68
N ASP A 378 10.70 -24.55 10.19
CA ASP A 378 11.22 -25.86 10.62
C ASP A 378 10.41 -26.41 11.81
N ALA A 379 10.05 -25.58 12.77
CA ALA A 379 9.19 -25.96 13.89
C ALA A 379 7.80 -26.44 13.41
N ASN A 380 7.16 -25.70 12.49
CA ASN A 380 5.86 -26.08 11.93
C ASN A 380 5.92 -27.39 11.12
N ARG A 381 7.03 -27.63 10.40
CA ARG A 381 7.27 -28.87 9.70
C ARG A 381 7.34 -30.08 10.67
N GLN A 382 8.09 -29.92 11.76
CA GLN A 382 8.20 -30.97 12.78
C GLN A 382 6.86 -31.19 13.51
N GLN A 383 6.11 -30.11 13.81
CA GLN A 383 4.78 -30.20 14.42
C GLN A 383 3.77 -30.96 13.55
N LEU A 384 3.83 -30.75 12.22
CA LEU A 384 2.96 -31.49 11.30
C LEU A 384 3.24 -33.00 11.32
N GLU A 385 4.51 -33.42 11.36
CA GLU A 385 4.88 -34.84 11.45
C GLU A 385 4.36 -35.47 12.75
N VAL A 386 4.49 -34.79 13.88
CA VAL A 386 3.96 -35.24 15.18
C VAL A 386 2.42 -35.33 15.15
N ALA A 387 1.76 -34.29 14.62
CA ALA A 387 0.29 -34.27 14.55
C ALA A 387 -0.27 -35.35 13.62
N ARG A 388 0.42 -35.62 12.48
CA ARG A 388 0.05 -36.67 11.54
C ARG A 388 0.10 -38.06 12.19
N ALA A 389 1.13 -38.33 12.99
CA ALA A 389 1.25 -39.59 13.73
C ALA A 389 0.18 -39.75 14.83
N ALA A 390 -0.23 -38.66 15.48
CA ALA A 390 -1.19 -38.67 16.57
C ALA A 390 -2.62 -38.96 16.13
N ILE A 391 -3.03 -38.59 14.89
CA ILE A 391 -4.40 -38.79 14.40
C ILE A 391 -4.83 -40.24 14.44
N SER A 392 -4.07 -41.16 13.86
CA SER A 392 -4.40 -42.59 13.78
C SER A 392 -4.52 -43.21 15.16
N GLN A 393 -3.65 -42.79 16.10
CA GLN A 393 -3.68 -43.28 17.48
C GLN A 393 -4.92 -42.79 18.23
N ALA A 394 -5.28 -41.49 18.05
CA ALA A 394 -6.47 -40.92 18.70
C ALA A 394 -7.77 -41.50 18.16
N GLN A 395 -7.88 -41.77 16.86
CA GLN A 395 -9.05 -42.39 16.25
C GLN A 395 -9.21 -43.82 16.72
N GLU A 396 -8.13 -44.61 16.78
CA GLU A 396 -8.21 -45.99 17.27
C GLU A 396 -8.52 -46.04 18.76
N SER A 397 -7.96 -45.13 19.57
CA SER A 397 -8.32 -45.02 21.00
C SER A 397 -9.81 -44.70 21.19
N LEU A 398 -10.39 -43.80 20.39
CA LEU A 398 -11.81 -43.50 20.42
C LEU A 398 -12.64 -44.72 20.06
N ARG A 399 -12.31 -45.43 18.97
CA ARG A 399 -13.00 -46.63 18.56
C ARG A 399 -13.00 -47.70 19.68
N MET A 400 -11.84 -47.97 20.25
CA MET A 400 -11.70 -48.95 21.35
C MET A 400 -12.51 -48.54 22.59
N ASN A 401 -12.56 -47.26 22.97
CA ASN A 401 -13.33 -46.79 24.12
C ASN A 401 -14.85 -46.81 23.84
N GLN A 402 -15.28 -46.62 22.59
CA GLN A 402 -16.67 -46.80 22.21
C GLN A 402 -17.12 -48.28 22.40
N ASP A 403 -16.30 -49.22 21.87
CA ASP A 403 -16.59 -50.66 22.02
C ASP A 403 -16.64 -51.09 23.51
N ARG A 404 -15.72 -50.57 24.33
CA ARG A 404 -15.68 -50.84 25.78
C ARG A 404 -16.89 -50.23 26.53
N TYR A 405 -17.30 -49.01 26.14
CA TYR A 405 -18.47 -48.36 26.73
C TYR A 405 -19.75 -49.13 26.39
N ASP A 406 -19.91 -49.59 25.17
CA ASP A 406 -21.03 -50.40 24.74
C ASP A 406 -21.09 -51.75 25.50
N GLY A 407 -19.91 -52.33 25.79
CA GLY A 407 -19.78 -53.52 26.66
C GLY A 407 -19.89 -53.27 28.17
N GLY A 408 -20.08 -52.04 28.63
CA GLY A 408 -20.16 -51.67 30.05
C GLY A 408 -18.81 -51.71 30.81
N LEU A 409 -17.70 -51.70 30.08
CA LEU A 409 -16.32 -51.86 30.62
C LEU A 409 -15.61 -50.53 30.87
N THR A 410 -16.20 -49.40 30.53
CA THR A 410 -15.65 -48.05 30.78
C THR A 410 -16.77 -47.07 31.09
N THR A 411 -16.42 -45.92 31.68
CA THR A 411 -17.38 -44.86 32.04
C THR A 411 -17.70 -43.94 30.86
N ILE A 412 -18.86 -43.23 30.95
CA ILE A 412 -19.23 -42.21 30.00
C ILE A 412 -18.18 -41.07 29.98
N THR A 413 -17.61 -40.74 31.14
CA THR A 413 -16.58 -39.70 31.29
C THR A 413 -15.31 -40.05 30.52
N ASP A 414 -14.87 -41.32 30.58
CA ASP A 414 -13.69 -41.79 29.83
C ASP A 414 -13.94 -41.75 28.30
N LEU A 415 -15.16 -42.14 27.88
CA LEU A 415 -15.54 -42.09 26.46
C LEU A 415 -15.56 -40.64 25.94
N LEU A 416 -16.21 -39.72 26.68
CA LEU A 416 -16.25 -38.29 26.32
C LEU A 416 -14.86 -37.63 26.35
N GLY A 417 -14.00 -38.05 27.29
CA GLY A 417 -12.61 -37.60 27.34
C GLY A 417 -11.78 -38.05 26.13
N THR A 418 -12.01 -39.30 25.68
CA THR A 418 -11.32 -39.84 24.48
C THR A 418 -11.83 -39.17 23.18
N GLU A 419 -13.12 -38.85 23.12
CA GLU A 419 -13.72 -38.10 22.00
C GLU A 419 -13.15 -36.70 21.91
N ASP A 420 -13.01 -36.00 23.08
CA ASP A 420 -12.31 -34.69 23.11
C ASP A 420 -10.87 -34.77 22.62
N ALA A 421 -10.12 -35.80 23.01
CA ALA A 421 -8.75 -36.00 22.58
C ALA A 421 -8.66 -36.23 21.06
N ALA A 422 -9.54 -37.03 20.50
CA ALA A 422 -9.59 -37.29 19.06
C ALA A 422 -9.94 -36.04 18.27
N GLN A 423 -10.91 -35.22 18.72
CA GLN A 423 -11.24 -33.96 18.10
C GLN A 423 -10.07 -32.95 18.15
N ARG A 424 -9.43 -32.79 19.32
CA ARG A 424 -8.27 -31.90 19.47
C ARG A 424 -7.15 -32.29 18.51
N THR A 425 -6.80 -33.58 18.46
CA THR A 425 -5.74 -34.10 17.59
C THR A 425 -6.06 -33.82 16.12
N GLN A 426 -7.31 -33.94 15.69
CA GLN A 426 -7.74 -33.61 14.34
C GLN A 426 -7.64 -32.10 14.06
N THR A 427 -8.03 -31.25 15.00
CA THR A 427 -7.85 -29.79 14.91
C THR A 427 -6.38 -29.41 14.83
N ASP A 428 -5.54 -29.99 15.71
CA ASP A 428 -4.08 -29.73 15.73
C ASP A 428 -3.40 -30.10 14.42
N TYR A 429 -3.83 -31.20 13.78
CA TYR A 429 -3.31 -31.59 12.47
C TYR A 429 -3.62 -30.54 11.39
N TRP A 430 -4.87 -30.11 11.26
CA TRP A 430 -5.23 -29.09 10.27
C TRP A 430 -4.53 -27.76 10.53
N GLN A 431 -4.41 -27.38 11.80
CA GLN A 431 -3.66 -26.20 12.19
C GLN A 431 -2.17 -26.30 11.80
N ALA A 432 -1.54 -27.43 12.09
CA ALA A 432 -0.13 -27.66 11.75
C ALA A 432 0.09 -27.65 10.22
N MET A 433 -0.82 -28.29 9.47
CA MET A 433 -0.76 -28.35 8.01
C MET A 433 -0.83 -26.96 7.38
N TYR A 434 -1.81 -26.14 7.77
CA TYR A 434 -1.95 -24.80 7.18
C TYR A 434 -0.92 -23.80 7.71
N ARG A 435 -0.47 -23.96 8.98
CA ARG A 435 0.67 -23.17 9.51
C ARG A 435 1.97 -23.45 8.77
N LEU A 436 2.19 -24.67 8.32
CA LEU A 436 3.37 -24.98 7.49
C LEU A 436 3.35 -24.21 6.19
N GLN A 437 2.20 -24.14 5.49
CA GLN A 437 2.07 -23.41 4.23
C GLN A 437 2.25 -21.88 4.43
N THR A 438 1.63 -21.31 5.46
CA THR A 438 1.77 -19.87 5.74
C THR A 438 3.18 -19.52 6.22
N SER A 439 3.86 -20.40 6.98
CA SER A 439 5.24 -20.17 7.39
C SER A 439 6.22 -20.28 6.23
N TYR A 440 5.94 -21.15 5.24
CA TYR A 440 6.72 -21.20 4.01
C TYR A 440 6.56 -19.92 3.17
N ALA A 441 5.33 -19.39 3.03
CA ALA A 441 5.09 -18.10 2.40
C ALA A 441 5.82 -16.96 3.13
N ASN A 442 5.81 -16.97 4.47
CA ASN A 442 6.55 -15.99 5.27
C ASN A 442 8.07 -16.10 5.06
N LEU A 443 8.58 -17.31 4.91
CA LEU A 443 9.99 -17.54 4.61
C LEU A 443 10.39 -16.97 3.25
N GLU A 444 9.56 -17.18 2.20
CA GLU A 444 9.77 -16.57 0.88
C GLU A 444 9.66 -15.03 0.93
N LEU A 445 8.73 -14.49 1.72
CA LEU A 445 8.62 -13.04 1.96
C LEU A 445 9.86 -12.48 2.66
N ALA A 446 10.36 -13.17 3.68
CA ALA A 446 11.57 -12.79 4.41
C ALA A 446 12.81 -12.86 3.53
N ALA A 447 12.88 -13.83 2.63
CA ALA A 447 13.95 -13.96 1.62
C ALA A 447 13.80 -12.97 0.45
N GLY A 448 12.66 -12.25 0.34
CA GLY A 448 12.38 -11.33 -0.76
C GLY A 448 12.06 -12.03 -2.10
N THR A 449 11.73 -13.32 -2.07
CA THR A 449 11.46 -14.14 -3.27
C THR A 449 9.99 -14.39 -3.53
N LEU A 450 9.11 -14.04 -2.58
CA LEU A 450 7.67 -14.24 -2.70
C LEU A 450 7.09 -13.42 -3.87
N ASN A 451 6.42 -14.11 -4.79
CA ASN A 451 5.78 -13.53 -5.97
C ASN A 451 4.54 -14.36 -6.39
N PRO A 452 3.71 -13.89 -7.34
CA PRO A 452 2.52 -14.62 -7.77
C PRO A 452 2.78 -16.00 -8.42
N GLN A 453 4.02 -16.29 -8.84
CA GLN A 453 4.44 -17.57 -9.39
C GLN A 453 5.16 -18.47 -8.37
N SER A 454 5.30 -18.03 -7.13
CA SER A 454 5.92 -18.81 -6.05
C SER A 454 5.23 -20.17 -5.88
N PRO A 455 6.00 -21.23 -5.52
CA PRO A 455 5.44 -22.57 -5.32
C PRO A 455 4.31 -22.64 -4.29
N VAL A 456 4.29 -21.71 -3.33
CA VAL A 456 3.21 -21.62 -2.33
C VAL A 456 1.91 -21.08 -2.94
N VAL A 457 1.98 -20.29 -4.02
CA VAL A 457 0.83 -19.68 -4.71
C VAL A 457 0.31 -20.58 -5.82
N THR A 458 1.22 -21.29 -6.52
CA THR A 458 0.92 -22.20 -7.62
C THR A 458 1.42 -23.61 -7.27
N PRO A 459 0.72 -24.29 -6.33
CA PRO A 459 1.14 -25.60 -5.81
C PRO A 459 1.03 -26.74 -6.80
#